data_4b6a6a9b5da838f3cdd6b2c9ae7cbcd6
#
_entry.id   4b6a6a9b5da838f3cdd6b2c9ae7cbcd6
#
_cell.length_a   1.000
_cell.length_b   1.000
_cell.length_c   1.000
_cell.angle_alpha   90.00
_cell.angle_beta   90.00
_cell.angle_gamma   90.00
#
_symmetry.space_group_name_H-M   'P 1'
#
loop_
_entity.id
_entity.type
_entity.pdbx_description
1 polymer ?
#
loop_
_entity_poly.entity_id
_entity_poly.type
_entity_poly.pdbx_seq_one_letter_code
_entity_poly.pdbx_strand_id
1 'polypeptide(L)'
;MKRAELLKSEGYWIAKIQTDLYRELLSFMKRTHKNSSQLAEYLGCSKGYVSQLLNGNFDHKISKLVELSLAIGKAPFIEYKDISDYILENDESFSAVLATSASGCNLEIPVSVYTINDSFYNRQGA
;
A
#
# COMPACT_ATOMS: atom_id res chain seq x y z
N MET A 1 10.88 -20.33 -1.87
CA MET A 1 11.35 -19.32 -0.87
C MET A 1 10.43 -19.33 0.33
N LYS A 2 10.99 -19.40 1.51
CA LYS A 2 10.20 -19.35 2.73
C LYS A 2 9.62 -17.92 2.91
N ARG A 3 8.45 -17.84 3.56
CA ARG A 3 7.79 -16.56 3.80
C ARG A 3 8.69 -15.55 4.53
N ALA A 4 9.40 -16.00 5.57
CA ALA A 4 10.31 -15.14 6.32
C ALA A 4 11.44 -14.59 5.45
N GLU A 5 11.95 -15.38 4.52
CA GLU A 5 12.98 -14.93 3.58
C GLU A 5 12.43 -13.89 2.61
N LEU A 6 11.20 -14.11 2.11
CA LEU A 6 10.54 -13.15 1.25
C LEU A 6 10.36 -11.80 1.96
N LEU A 7 9.90 -11.83 3.20
CA LEU A 7 9.67 -10.60 3.97
C LEU A 7 10.95 -9.86 4.36
N LYS A 8 12.10 -10.50 4.18
CA LYS A 8 13.41 -9.85 4.36
C LYS A 8 14.01 -9.35 3.06
N SER A 9 13.39 -9.67 1.93
CA SER A 9 13.98 -9.34 0.63
C SER A 9 13.75 -7.88 0.26
N GLU A 10 14.75 -7.27 -0.34
CA GLU A 10 14.67 -5.91 -0.86
C GLU A 10 13.57 -5.77 -1.90
N GLY A 11 13.46 -6.74 -2.80
CA GLY A 11 12.44 -6.73 -3.85
C GLY A 11 11.03 -6.71 -3.32
N TYR A 12 10.75 -7.44 -2.25
CA TYR A 12 9.44 -7.42 -1.61
C TYR A 12 9.07 -6.02 -1.14
N TRP A 13 9.99 -5.34 -0.46
CA TRP A 13 9.70 -4.02 0.11
C TRP A 13 9.58 -2.94 -0.95
N ILE A 14 10.41 -3.01 -1.99
CA ILE A 14 10.29 -2.10 -3.13
C ILE A 14 8.91 -2.28 -3.78
N ALA A 15 8.53 -3.52 -4.05
CA ALA A 15 7.23 -3.82 -4.67
C ALA A 15 6.07 -3.39 -3.77
N LYS A 16 6.19 -3.58 -2.46
CA LYS A 16 5.13 -3.17 -1.52
C LYS A 16 4.93 -1.66 -1.53
N ILE A 17 6.01 -0.89 -1.48
CA ILE A 17 5.93 0.57 -1.50
C ILE A 17 5.33 1.06 -2.82
N GLN A 18 5.76 0.49 -3.94
CA GLN A 18 5.23 0.83 -5.26
C GLN A 18 3.73 0.48 -5.35
N THR A 19 3.35 -0.67 -4.85
CA THR A 19 1.95 -1.11 -4.87
C THR A 19 1.07 -0.21 -4.00
N ASP A 20 1.57 0.23 -2.86
CA ASP A 20 0.83 1.13 -2.00
C ASP A 20 0.54 2.47 -2.71
N LEU A 21 1.54 3.03 -3.39
CA LEU A 21 1.35 4.24 -4.18
C LEU A 21 0.35 4.01 -5.33
N TYR A 22 0.49 2.90 -6.04
CA TYR A 22 -0.41 2.53 -7.13
C TYR A 22 -1.86 2.46 -6.65
N ARG A 23 -2.10 1.84 -5.52
CA ARG A 23 -3.46 1.74 -4.95
C ARG A 23 -4.03 3.11 -4.62
N GLU A 24 -3.22 4.00 -4.09
CA GLU A 24 -3.66 5.36 -3.78
C GLU A 24 -4.00 6.13 -5.06
N LEU A 25 -3.21 5.96 -6.12
CA LEU A 25 -3.49 6.58 -7.42
C LEU A 25 -4.79 6.05 -8.02
N LEU A 26 -5.01 4.73 -7.96
CA LEU A 26 -6.27 4.14 -8.46
C LEU A 26 -7.47 4.64 -7.66
N SER A 27 -7.33 4.73 -6.35
CA SER A 27 -8.38 5.24 -5.48
C SER A 27 -8.72 6.69 -5.82
N PHE A 28 -7.71 7.51 -6.06
CA PHE A 28 -7.89 8.90 -6.51
C PHE A 28 -8.61 8.97 -7.85
N MET A 29 -8.22 8.13 -8.81
CA MET A 29 -8.88 8.08 -10.13
C MET A 29 -10.35 7.75 -10.00
N LYS A 30 -10.70 6.76 -9.17
CA LYS A 30 -12.10 6.38 -8.92
C LYS A 30 -12.88 7.51 -8.29
N ARG A 31 -12.33 8.15 -7.27
CA ARG A 31 -12.98 9.24 -6.54
C ARG A 31 -13.26 10.44 -7.43
N THR A 32 -12.35 10.73 -8.33
CA THR A 32 -12.42 11.93 -9.19
C THR A 32 -12.93 11.61 -10.60
N HIS A 33 -13.28 10.36 -10.87
CA HIS A 33 -13.75 9.89 -12.17
C HIS A 33 -12.78 10.23 -13.31
N LYS A 34 -11.48 10.09 -13.05
CA LYS A 34 -10.44 10.36 -14.05
C LYS A 34 -9.95 9.06 -14.66
N ASN A 35 -9.72 9.11 -15.99
CA ASN A 35 -9.00 8.02 -16.67
C ASN A 35 -7.50 8.32 -16.67
N SER A 36 -6.70 7.41 -17.27
CA SER A 36 -5.24 7.56 -17.28
C SER A 36 -4.78 8.85 -17.96
N SER A 37 -5.44 9.25 -19.04
CA SER A 37 -5.10 10.49 -19.75
C SER A 37 -5.39 11.72 -18.90
N GLN A 38 -6.51 11.71 -18.20
CA GLN A 38 -6.90 12.81 -17.32
C GLN A 38 -6.00 12.88 -16.10
N LEU A 39 -5.57 11.74 -15.58
CA LEU A 39 -4.61 11.69 -14.49
C LEU A 39 -3.26 12.28 -14.94
N ALA A 40 -2.80 11.94 -16.14
CA ALA A 40 -1.57 12.50 -16.69
C ALA A 40 -1.65 14.03 -16.79
N GLU A 41 -2.75 14.53 -17.28
CA GLU A 41 -2.98 15.97 -17.37
C GLU A 41 -2.99 16.63 -16.00
N TYR A 42 -3.67 16.03 -15.04
CA TYR A 42 -3.74 16.53 -13.66
C TYR A 42 -2.36 16.58 -13.01
N LEU A 43 -1.55 15.54 -13.20
CA LEU A 43 -0.22 15.43 -12.61
C LEU A 43 0.84 16.23 -13.40
N GLY A 44 0.49 16.73 -14.58
CA GLY A 44 1.43 17.45 -15.42
C GLY A 44 2.53 16.57 -16.01
N CYS A 45 2.22 15.32 -16.32
CA CYS A 45 3.18 14.37 -16.88
C CYS A 45 2.63 13.69 -18.12
N SER A 46 3.46 12.88 -18.78
CA SER A 46 3.08 12.19 -20.01
C SER A 46 2.19 10.99 -19.74
N LYS A 47 1.40 10.59 -20.74
CA LYS A 47 0.59 9.36 -20.66
C LYS A 47 1.46 8.12 -20.47
N GLY A 48 2.62 8.09 -21.12
CA GLY A 48 3.58 6.98 -20.95
C GLY A 48 4.07 6.86 -19.53
N TYR A 49 4.34 7.99 -18.89
CA TYR A 49 4.75 8.01 -17.49
C TYR A 49 3.65 7.47 -16.57
N VAL A 50 2.41 7.90 -16.76
CA VAL A 50 1.27 7.38 -15.99
C VAL A 50 1.10 5.88 -16.20
N SER A 51 1.27 5.41 -17.43
CA SER A 51 1.22 3.98 -17.72
C SER A 51 2.26 3.20 -16.91
N GLN A 52 3.48 3.72 -16.81
CA GLN A 52 4.53 3.11 -15.99
C GLN A 52 4.18 3.14 -14.50
N LEU A 53 3.62 4.24 -14.02
CA LEU A 53 3.17 4.36 -12.64
C LEU A 53 2.13 3.30 -12.30
N LEU A 54 1.14 3.14 -13.16
CA LEU A 54 0.02 2.23 -12.93
C LEU A 54 0.41 0.76 -13.10
N ASN A 55 1.49 0.47 -13.79
CA ASN A 55 2.03 -0.89 -13.91
C ASN A 55 2.87 -1.32 -12.69
N GLY A 56 3.22 -0.38 -11.81
CA GLY A 56 3.92 -0.70 -10.59
C GLY A 56 5.39 -1.09 -10.75
N ASN A 57 5.98 -0.89 -11.91
CA ASN A 57 7.35 -1.29 -12.23
C ASN A 57 8.31 -0.11 -12.28
N PHE A 58 8.11 0.87 -11.42
CA PHE A 58 8.88 2.10 -11.48
C PHE A 58 9.53 2.40 -10.15
N ASP A 59 10.86 2.43 -10.13
CA ASP A 59 11.61 2.78 -8.93
C ASP A 59 11.72 4.30 -8.85
N HIS A 60 10.85 4.90 -8.04
CA HIS A 60 10.78 6.35 -7.90
C HIS A 60 11.84 6.87 -6.94
N LYS A 61 12.35 8.05 -7.24
CA LYS A 61 13.05 8.83 -6.22
C LYS A 61 12.06 9.22 -5.12
N ILE A 62 12.55 9.37 -3.91
CA ILE A 62 11.71 9.76 -2.77
C ILE A 62 11.01 11.09 -3.06
N SER A 63 11.71 12.04 -3.68
CA SER A 63 11.12 13.33 -4.05
C SER A 63 9.90 13.17 -4.97
N LYS A 64 9.97 12.24 -5.91
CA LYS A 64 8.86 11.99 -6.84
C LYS A 64 7.70 11.30 -6.13
N LEU A 65 7.98 10.36 -5.25
CA LEU A 65 6.95 9.70 -4.45
C LEU A 65 6.19 10.71 -3.59
N VAL A 66 6.92 11.63 -2.97
CA VAL A 66 6.31 12.69 -2.16
C VAL A 66 5.46 13.61 -3.03
N GLU A 67 5.99 14.03 -4.17
CA GLU A 67 5.28 14.88 -5.12
C GLU A 67 3.94 14.26 -5.55
N LEU A 68 3.97 13.00 -5.96
CA LEU A 68 2.77 12.29 -6.39
C LEU A 68 1.76 12.12 -5.26
N SER A 69 2.24 11.78 -4.07
CA SER A 69 1.38 11.60 -2.90
C SER A 69 0.65 12.89 -2.54
N LEU A 70 1.36 14.00 -2.49
CA LEU A 70 0.77 15.30 -2.17
C LEU A 70 -0.20 15.76 -3.25
N ALA A 71 0.10 15.46 -4.52
CA ALA A 71 -0.76 15.84 -5.64
C ALA A 71 -2.15 15.20 -5.55
N ILE A 72 -2.24 13.99 -4.99
CA ILE A 72 -3.51 13.30 -4.81
C ILE A 72 -4.11 13.51 -3.40
N GLY A 73 -3.56 14.43 -2.65
CA GLY A 73 -4.08 14.80 -1.33
C GLY A 73 -3.72 13.85 -0.21
N LYS A 74 -2.63 13.12 -0.36
CA LYS A 74 -2.17 12.15 0.65
C LYS A 74 -0.81 12.56 1.20
N ALA A 75 -0.64 12.38 2.50
CA ALA A 75 0.64 12.61 3.15
C ALA A 75 1.38 11.28 3.25
N PRO A 76 2.54 11.15 2.59
CA PRO A 76 3.33 9.93 2.73
C PRO A 76 4.09 9.94 4.04
N PHE A 77 4.12 8.81 4.72
CA PHE A 77 5.01 8.64 5.85
C PHE A 77 5.54 7.22 5.88
N ILE A 78 6.76 7.08 6.32
CA ILE A 78 7.45 5.80 6.38
C ILE A 78 7.72 5.49 7.85
N GLU A 79 7.27 4.33 8.26
CA GLU A 79 7.45 3.82 9.61
C GLU A 79 8.40 2.64 9.59
N TYR A 80 9.28 2.56 10.57
CA TYR A 80 10.23 1.44 10.67
C TYR A 80 9.86 0.55 11.84
N LYS A 81 9.77 -0.74 11.56
CA LYS A 81 9.52 -1.79 12.52
C LYS A 81 10.68 -2.78 12.51
N ASP A 82 10.88 -3.47 13.63
CA ASP A 82 11.79 -4.60 13.64
C ASP A 82 11.27 -5.68 12.70
N ILE A 83 12.14 -6.21 11.86
CA ILE A 83 11.74 -7.18 10.85
C ILE A 83 11.19 -8.46 11.47
N SER A 84 11.74 -8.87 12.61
CA SER A 84 11.25 -10.05 13.34
C SER A 84 9.82 -9.87 13.82
N ASP A 85 9.50 -8.68 14.33
CA ASP A 85 8.14 -8.36 14.79
C ASP A 85 7.16 -8.34 13.63
N TYR A 86 7.57 -7.77 12.50
CA TYR A 86 6.76 -7.72 11.30
C TYR A 86 6.42 -9.13 10.78
N ILE A 87 7.42 -10.02 10.76
CA ILE A 87 7.24 -11.41 10.32
C ILE A 87 6.25 -12.12 11.24
N LEU A 88 6.41 -11.95 12.54
CA LEU A 88 5.55 -12.57 13.53
C LEU A 88 4.09 -12.11 13.39
N GLU A 89 3.88 -10.80 13.26
CA GLU A 89 2.54 -10.21 13.07
C GLU A 89 1.86 -10.74 11.82
N ASN A 90 2.60 -10.86 10.72
CA ASN A 90 2.05 -11.37 9.47
C ASN A 90 1.70 -12.85 9.55
N ASP A 91 2.52 -13.65 10.21
CA ASP A 91 2.24 -15.07 10.41
C ASP A 91 1.01 -15.27 11.29
N GLU A 92 0.88 -14.50 12.36
CA GLU A 92 -0.29 -14.54 13.23
C GLU A 92 -1.57 -14.15 12.49
N SER A 93 -1.52 -13.07 11.74
CA SER A 93 -2.65 -12.61 10.93
C SER A 93 -3.08 -13.66 9.92
N PHE A 94 -2.13 -14.27 9.25
CA PHE A 94 -2.39 -15.34 8.29
C PHE A 94 -3.00 -16.57 8.96
N SER A 95 -2.47 -16.98 10.09
CA SER A 95 -2.99 -18.10 10.86
C SER A 95 -4.42 -17.85 11.35
N ALA A 96 -4.70 -16.63 11.80
CA ALA A 96 -6.04 -16.25 12.25
C ALA A 96 -7.05 -16.32 11.11
N VAL A 97 -6.70 -15.83 9.92
CA VAL A 97 -7.56 -15.90 8.73
C VAL A 97 -7.85 -17.35 8.35
N LEU A 98 -6.82 -18.21 8.37
CA LEU A 98 -6.99 -19.63 8.07
C LEU A 98 -7.89 -20.32 9.07
N ALA A 99 -7.70 -20.06 10.37
CA ALA A 99 -8.52 -20.63 11.42
C ALA A 99 -9.98 -20.22 11.28
N THR A 100 -10.24 -18.95 10.94
CA THR A 100 -11.60 -18.45 10.71
C THR A 100 -12.25 -19.14 9.52
N SER A 101 -11.51 -19.31 8.43
CA SER A 101 -12.01 -20.01 7.25
C SER A 101 -12.33 -21.49 7.55
N ALA A 102 -11.47 -22.15 8.32
CA ALA A 102 -11.65 -23.55 8.68
C ALA A 102 -12.85 -23.76 9.59
N SER A 103 -13.11 -22.84 10.51
CA SER A 103 -14.20 -22.96 11.47
C SER A 103 -15.55 -22.48 10.92
N GLY A 104 -15.58 -21.84 9.75
CA GLY A 104 -16.79 -21.29 9.17
C GLY A 104 -17.36 -20.12 9.93
N CYS A 105 -16.60 -19.52 10.80
CA CYS A 105 -17.03 -18.37 11.58
C CYS A 105 -17.05 -17.09 10.74
N ASN A 106 -17.80 -16.10 11.21
CA ASN A 106 -17.85 -14.78 10.58
C ASN A 106 -16.49 -14.12 10.53
N LEU A 107 -16.25 -13.43 9.42
CA LEU A 107 -14.96 -12.84 9.11
C LEU A 107 -14.81 -11.45 9.73
N GLU A 108 -14.82 -11.36 11.05
CA GLU A 108 -14.56 -10.10 11.72
C GLU A 108 -13.08 -9.85 12.01
N ILE A 109 -12.28 -10.91 12.02
CA ILE A 109 -10.84 -10.82 12.29
C ILE A 109 -10.10 -9.91 11.32
N PRO A 110 -10.33 -9.99 9.98
CA PRO A 110 -9.68 -9.04 9.06
C PRO A 110 -10.04 -7.59 9.35
N VAL A 111 -11.25 -7.33 9.83
CA VAL A 111 -11.68 -5.98 10.20
C VAL A 111 -10.86 -5.43 11.36
N SER A 112 -10.58 -6.25 12.37
CA SER A 112 -9.77 -5.78 13.51
C SER A 112 -8.32 -5.49 13.13
N VAL A 113 -7.76 -6.20 12.18
CA VAL A 113 -6.41 -5.91 11.66
C VAL A 113 -6.39 -4.57 10.94
N TYR A 114 -7.40 -4.31 10.10
CA TYR A 114 -7.53 -3.03 9.42
C TYR A 114 -7.80 -1.88 10.39
N THR A 115 -8.55 -2.14 11.44
CA THR A 115 -8.85 -1.15 12.46
C THR A 115 -7.58 -0.64 13.16
N ILE A 116 -6.62 -1.52 13.41
CA ILE A 116 -5.36 -1.11 14.01
C ILE A 116 -4.64 -0.10 13.11
N ASN A 117 -4.60 -0.36 11.81
CA ASN A 117 -3.97 0.55 10.86
C ASN A 117 -4.72 1.87 10.77
N ASP A 118 -6.05 1.82 10.72
CA ASP A 118 -6.88 3.01 10.66
C ASP A 118 -6.71 3.87 11.91
N SER A 119 -6.64 3.25 13.07
CA SER A 119 -6.41 3.98 14.31
C SER A 119 -5.08 4.70 14.32
N PHE A 120 -4.05 4.07 13.77
CA PHE A 120 -2.74 4.67 13.64
C PHE A 120 -2.77 5.91 12.73
N TYR A 121 -3.39 5.78 11.58
CA TYR A 121 -3.53 6.89 10.63
C TYR A 121 -4.35 8.04 11.22
N ASN A 122 -5.43 7.73 11.91
CA ASN A 122 -6.28 8.74 12.52
C ASN A 122 -5.56 9.55 13.59
N ARG A 123 -4.68 8.91 14.36
CA ARG A 123 -3.88 9.61 15.35
C ARG A 123 -2.93 10.63 14.74
N GLN A 124 -2.40 10.32 13.56
CA GLN A 124 -1.47 11.19 12.88
C GLN A 124 -2.17 12.27 12.04
N GLY A 125 -3.38 12.00 11.62
CA GLY A 125 -4.20 12.96 10.90
C GLY A 125 -4.87 14.00 11.77
N ALA A 126 -4.83 13.80 13.05
CA ALA A 126 -5.33 14.78 14.01
C ALA A 126 -4.23 15.79 14.37
#